data_4c28bebfe2ef52b0d45ea01ee118b7ac
#
_entry.id   4c28bebfe2ef52b0d45ea01ee118b7ac
#
_cell.length_a   1.000
_cell.length_b   1.000
_cell.length_c   1.000
_cell.angle_alpha   90.00
_cell.angle_beta   90.00
_cell.angle_gamma   90.00
#
_symmetry.space_group_name_H-M   'P 1'
#
loop_
_entity.id
_entity.type
_entity.pdbx_description
1 polymer ?
#
loop_
_entity_poly.entity_id
_entity_poly.type
_entity_poly.pdbx_seq_one_letter_code
_entity_poly.pdbx_strand_id
1 'polypeptide(L)'
;MVARGRSGLIIGFAVVVLAGGTFLWIRHKKPAVSEREYATELLAEYLKIAVKPKSVLVIGNPFTDLANHSGEAKEFERAGIAGLKNGFGGTIPVKVAHPAIKPSVLADPTSVHIDSKSSTPLSFVIESSAFDEVLKANPDCDLAVSLIGLPVNLSSMAAWNKSGPPRFALLLPDWRIIGDAAGIQNAFASGKLAGAVVTRPGSAENSDFKQRYLIINSNNVGETIGRSPQRFGL
;
A
#
# COMPACT_ATOMS: atom_id res chain seq x y z
N MET A 1 -23.26 4.35 -69.08
CA MET A 1 -23.35 3.28 -68.09
C MET A 1 -22.51 3.66 -66.88
N VAL A 2 -23.13 3.96 -65.77
CA VAL A 2 -22.56 4.65 -64.63
C VAL A 2 -22.05 3.60 -63.60
N ALA A 3 -20.75 3.62 -63.28
CA ALA A 3 -20.16 2.86 -62.18
C ALA A 3 -20.23 3.66 -60.88
N ARG A 4 -21.32 3.50 -60.15
CA ARG A 4 -21.47 3.98 -58.77
C ARG A 4 -21.58 2.75 -57.86
N GLY A 5 -20.68 2.56 -56.91
CA GLY A 5 -20.95 1.57 -55.87
C GLY A 5 -19.77 0.90 -55.17
N ARG A 6 -18.58 1.55 -55.04
CA ARG A 6 -17.49 0.92 -54.24
C ARG A 6 -16.89 1.79 -53.14
N SER A 7 -17.24 3.07 -53.05
CA SER A 7 -16.66 3.96 -52.02
C SER A 7 -17.37 3.92 -50.68
N GLY A 8 -18.65 3.49 -50.61
CA GLY A 8 -19.40 3.45 -49.36
C GLY A 8 -19.03 2.30 -48.41
N LEU A 9 -18.52 1.20 -48.95
CA LEU A 9 -18.18 0.01 -48.14
C LEU A 9 -16.87 0.15 -47.38
N ILE A 10 -15.93 0.92 -47.93
CA ILE A 10 -14.60 1.14 -47.31
C ILE A 10 -14.70 2.08 -46.11
N ILE A 11 -15.58 3.08 -46.16
CA ILE A 11 -15.75 4.05 -45.08
C ILE A 11 -16.45 3.36 -43.86
N GLY A 12 -17.42 2.48 -44.11
CA GLY A 12 -18.08 1.73 -43.07
C GLY A 12 -17.14 0.79 -42.28
N PHE A 13 -16.18 0.16 -42.98
CA PHE A 13 -15.22 -0.75 -42.35
C PHE A 13 -14.16 -0.02 -41.52
N ALA A 14 -13.73 1.19 -41.97
CA ALA A 14 -12.78 2.02 -41.22
C ALA A 14 -13.36 2.56 -39.91
N VAL A 15 -14.65 2.92 -39.90
CA VAL A 15 -15.31 3.40 -38.68
C VAL A 15 -15.52 2.30 -37.66
N VAL A 16 -15.83 1.07 -38.09
CA VAL A 16 -15.97 -0.09 -37.20
C VAL A 16 -14.63 -0.52 -36.60
N VAL A 17 -13.55 -0.45 -37.39
CA VAL A 17 -12.20 -0.77 -36.91
C VAL A 17 -11.69 0.30 -35.92
N LEU A 18 -11.99 1.58 -36.16
CA LEU A 18 -11.63 2.65 -35.23
C LEU A 18 -12.48 2.62 -33.93
N ALA A 19 -13.77 2.32 -34.02
CA ALA A 19 -14.63 2.15 -32.86
C ALA A 19 -14.31 0.85 -32.07
N GLY A 20 -13.99 -0.24 -32.75
CA GLY A 20 -13.52 -1.48 -32.14
C GLY A 20 -12.12 -1.37 -31.52
N GLY A 21 -11.21 -0.62 -32.14
CA GLY A 21 -9.86 -0.37 -31.63
C GLY A 21 -9.85 0.49 -30.36
N THR A 22 -10.74 1.46 -30.24
CA THR A 22 -10.87 2.28 -29.03
C THR A 22 -11.55 1.52 -27.88
N PHE A 23 -12.41 0.54 -28.17
CA PHE A 23 -13.06 -0.28 -27.15
C PHE A 23 -12.14 -1.36 -26.56
N LEU A 24 -11.13 -1.80 -27.28
CA LEU A 24 -10.11 -2.75 -26.81
C LEU A 24 -9.01 -2.10 -25.96
N TRP A 25 -8.99 -0.77 -25.85
CA TRP A 25 -8.01 -0.02 -25.05
C TRP A 25 -8.51 0.36 -23.65
N ILE A 26 -9.65 -0.12 -23.21
CA ILE A 26 -9.93 -0.16 -21.77
C ILE A 26 -9.02 -1.22 -21.20
N ARG A 27 -7.82 -0.83 -20.79
CA ARG A 27 -6.91 -1.66 -19.99
C ARG A 27 -7.70 -2.09 -18.77
N HIS A 28 -8.21 -3.31 -18.76
CA HIS A 28 -8.66 -3.92 -17.52
C HIS A 28 -7.47 -3.91 -16.58
N LYS A 29 -7.52 -3.11 -15.52
CA LYS A 29 -6.51 -3.15 -14.46
C LYS A 29 -6.41 -4.59 -14.01
N LYS A 30 -5.17 -5.09 -13.85
CA LYS A 30 -4.95 -6.43 -13.29
C LYS A 30 -5.70 -6.51 -11.95
N PRO A 31 -6.37 -7.61 -11.61
CA PRO A 31 -7.15 -7.73 -10.38
C PRO A 31 -6.38 -7.28 -9.13
N ALA A 32 -5.11 -7.71 -8.99
CA ALA A 32 -4.25 -7.33 -7.88
C ALA A 32 -4.01 -5.80 -7.78
N VAL A 33 -3.94 -5.09 -8.90
CA VAL A 33 -3.79 -3.62 -8.96
C VAL A 33 -5.06 -2.96 -8.44
N SER A 34 -6.24 -3.43 -8.86
CA SER A 34 -7.54 -2.92 -8.41
C SER A 34 -7.80 -3.20 -6.94
N GLU A 35 -7.41 -4.39 -6.45
CA GLU A 35 -7.51 -4.75 -5.04
C GLU A 35 -6.65 -3.85 -4.15
N ARG A 36 -5.41 -3.57 -4.57
CA ARG A 36 -4.51 -2.70 -3.84
C ARG A 36 -5.04 -1.28 -3.76
N GLU A 37 -5.54 -0.75 -4.88
CA GLU A 37 -6.16 0.58 -4.95
C GLU A 37 -7.33 0.64 -3.96
N TYR A 38 -8.22 -0.34 -3.98
CA TYR A 38 -9.36 -0.41 -3.06
C TYR A 38 -8.95 -0.53 -1.58
N ALA A 39 -7.99 -1.40 -1.26
CA ALA A 39 -7.54 -1.60 0.11
C ALA A 39 -6.94 -0.30 0.71
N THR A 40 -6.20 0.44 -0.09
CA THR A 40 -5.62 1.73 0.33
C THR A 40 -6.65 2.85 0.37
N GLU A 41 -7.65 2.86 -0.51
CA GLU A 41 -8.79 3.79 -0.46
C GLU A 41 -9.59 3.58 0.83
N LEU A 42 -9.93 2.34 1.16
CA LEU A 42 -10.62 1.97 2.41
C LEU A 42 -9.84 2.45 3.66
N LEU A 43 -8.51 2.26 3.65
CA LEU A 43 -7.65 2.75 4.73
C LEU A 43 -7.71 4.27 4.84
N ALA A 44 -7.60 4.99 3.73
CA ALA A 44 -7.58 6.44 3.70
C ALA A 44 -8.93 7.05 4.14
N GLU A 45 -10.06 6.46 3.71
CA GLU A 45 -11.40 6.87 4.15
C GLU A 45 -11.53 6.77 5.68
N TYR A 46 -11.09 5.64 6.25
CA TYR A 46 -11.06 5.48 7.70
C TYR A 46 -10.17 6.53 8.39
N LEU A 47 -8.94 6.71 7.91
CA LEU A 47 -7.97 7.63 8.50
C LEU A 47 -8.44 9.09 8.40
N LYS A 48 -9.10 9.47 7.30
CA LYS A 48 -9.69 10.80 7.11
C LYS A 48 -10.70 11.14 8.20
N ILE A 49 -11.52 10.17 8.61
CA ILE A 49 -12.59 10.38 9.60
C ILE A 49 -12.04 10.24 11.03
N ALA A 50 -11.29 9.16 11.29
CA ALA A 50 -10.89 8.78 12.65
C ALA A 50 -9.64 9.53 13.13
N VAL A 51 -8.72 9.85 12.21
CA VAL A 51 -7.40 10.43 12.52
C VAL A 51 -7.35 11.93 12.20
N LYS A 52 -8.00 12.32 11.10
CA LYS A 52 -8.05 13.71 10.59
C LYS A 52 -6.64 14.30 10.41
N PRO A 53 -5.75 13.63 9.65
CA PRO A 53 -4.38 14.08 9.48
C PRO A 53 -4.34 15.43 8.74
N LYS A 54 -3.35 16.25 9.07
CA LYS A 54 -3.09 17.52 8.38
C LYS A 54 -2.36 17.28 7.06
N SER A 55 -1.43 16.35 7.06
CA SER A 55 -0.64 15.95 5.91
C SER A 55 -0.18 14.49 6.07
N VAL A 56 -0.13 13.76 4.97
CA VAL A 56 0.18 12.34 4.95
C VAL A 56 1.46 12.09 4.17
N LEU A 57 2.37 11.32 4.76
CA LEU A 57 3.53 10.76 4.08
C LEU A 57 3.24 9.31 3.70
N VAL A 58 3.30 8.98 2.43
CA VAL A 58 3.25 7.61 1.93
C VAL A 58 4.68 7.08 1.81
N ILE A 59 4.98 6.01 2.52
CA ILE A 59 6.25 5.30 2.42
C ILE A 59 6.08 4.20 1.38
N GLY A 60 6.69 4.41 0.22
CA GLY A 60 6.59 3.57 -0.97
C GLY A 60 7.75 2.60 -1.15
N ASN A 61 7.71 1.87 -2.26
CA ASN A 61 8.71 0.87 -2.62
C ASN A 61 9.95 1.51 -3.22
N PRO A 62 11.11 1.49 -2.53
CA PRO A 62 12.33 2.16 -3.01
C PRO A 62 12.88 1.59 -4.32
N PHE A 63 12.52 0.36 -4.66
CA PHE A 63 12.94 -0.21 -5.94
C PHE A 63 12.29 0.47 -7.14
N THR A 64 11.19 1.20 -6.97
CA THR A 64 10.54 1.92 -8.08
C THR A 64 11.36 3.10 -8.60
N ASP A 65 12.32 3.60 -7.82
CA ASP A 65 13.25 4.66 -8.23
C ASP A 65 14.43 4.14 -9.05
N LEU A 66 14.69 2.83 -9.03
CA LEU A 66 15.79 2.25 -9.79
C LEU A 66 15.46 2.16 -11.28
N ALA A 67 16.45 2.50 -12.14
CA ALA A 67 16.27 2.60 -13.58
C ALA A 67 15.78 1.30 -14.25
N ASN A 68 16.20 0.15 -13.73
CA ASN A 68 15.93 -1.18 -14.32
C ASN A 68 14.74 -1.91 -13.67
N HIS A 69 13.88 -1.20 -12.96
CA HIS A 69 12.79 -1.87 -12.22
C HIS A 69 11.59 -2.19 -13.11
N SER A 70 10.91 -3.30 -12.78
CA SER A 70 9.76 -3.78 -13.56
C SER A 70 8.62 -2.74 -13.57
N GLY A 71 7.98 -2.57 -14.73
CA GLY A 71 6.77 -1.74 -14.85
C GLY A 71 5.65 -2.15 -13.91
N GLU A 72 5.63 -3.44 -13.50
CA GLU A 72 4.64 -3.99 -12.58
C GLU A 72 4.78 -3.44 -11.16
N ALA A 73 6.01 -3.32 -10.63
CA ALA A 73 6.23 -2.73 -9.31
C ALA A 73 5.75 -1.28 -9.26
N LYS A 74 6.04 -0.50 -10.32
CA LYS A 74 5.56 0.88 -10.46
C LYS A 74 4.04 0.96 -10.58
N GLU A 75 3.42 0.06 -11.35
CA GLU A 75 1.96 0.01 -11.50
C GLU A 75 1.29 -0.33 -10.15
N PHE A 76 1.82 -1.30 -9.42
CA PHE A 76 1.32 -1.73 -8.13
C PHE A 76 1.45 -0.63 -7.05
N GLU A 77 2.57 0.08 -7.02
CA GLU A 77 2.74 1.22 -6.12
C GLU A 77 1.80 2.37 -6.47
N ARG A 78 1.69 2.73 -7.75
CA ARG A 78 0.76 3.78 -8.22
C ARG A 78 -0.68 3.49 -7.82
N ALA A 79 -1.11 2.23 -7.86
CA ALA A 79 -2.43 1.82 -7.41
C ALA A 79 -2.63 2.12 -5.91
N GLY A 80 -1.65 1.76 -5.08
CA GLY A 80 -1.72 2.07 -3.65
C GLY A 80 -1.78 3.59 -3.37
N ILE A 81 -0.97 4.37 -4.07
CA ILE A 81 -0.98 5.83 -3.95
C ILE A 81 -2.30 6.43 -4.47
N ALA A 82 -2.83 5.91 -5.57
CA ALA A 82 -4.10 6.36 -6.14
C ALA A 82 -5.26 6.13 -5.16
N GLY A 83 -5.35 4.93 -4.56
CA GLY A 83 -6.37 4.64 -3.57
C GLY A 83 -6.27 5.55 -2.34
N LEU A 84 -5.06 5.82 -1.83
CA LEU A 84 -4.90 6.79 -0.73
C LEU A 84 -5.41 8.19 -1.12
N LYS A 85 -5.04 8.69 -2.29
CA LYS A 85 -5.49 10.00 -2.78
C LYS A 85 -7.01 10.06 -2.94
N ASN A 86 -7.61 9.00 -3.47
CA ASN A 86 -9.07 8.90 -3.63
C ASN A 86 -9.78 8.93 -2.27
N GLY A 87 -9.38 8.08 -1.32
CA GLY A 87 -9.99 8.01 -0.01
C GLY A 87 -9.83 9.29 0.82
N PHE A 88 -8.70 9.99 0.71
CA PHE A 88 -8.53 11.32 1.30
C PHE A 88 -9.32 12.42 0.56
N GLY A 89 -9.78 12.13 -0.67
CA GLY A 89 -10.66 13.04 -1.43
C GLY A 89 -10.01 14.33 -1.86
N GLY A 90 -8.69 14.35 -2.06
CA GLY A 90 -7.91 15.51 -2.51
C GLY A 90 -7.83 16.68 -1.50
N THR A 91 -8.41 16.53 -0.31
CA THR A 91 -8.44 17.61 0.71
C THR A 91 -7.25 17.56 1.65
N ILE A 92 -6.56 16.43 1.74
CA ILE A 92 -5.40 16.21 2.60
C ILE A 92 -4.17 16.04 1.70
N PRO A 93 -3.11 16.84 1.90
CA PRO A 93 -1.88 16.70 1.14
C PRO A 93 -1.25 15.31 1.34
N VAL A 94 -0.89 14.67 0.22
CA VAL A 94 -0.25 13.34 0.20
C VAL A 94 1.10 13.47 -0.46
N LYS A 95 2.17 13.30 0.32
CA LYS A 95 3.55 13.20 -0.14
C LYS A 95 3.95 11.75 -0.27
N VAL A 96 4.87 11.45 -1.17
CA VAL A 96 5.42 10.09 -1.35
C VAL A 96 6.92 10.17 -1.16
N ALA A 97 7.47 9.23 -0.42
CA ALA A 97 8.91 9.10 -0.26
C ALA A 97 9.32 7.62 -0.17
N HIS A 98 10.54 7.34 -0.60
CA HIS A 98 11.12 6.01 -0.62
C HIS A 98 12.31 5.95 0.32
N PRO A 99 12.31 5.07 1.33
CA PRO A 99 13.48 4.89 2.20
C PRO A 99 14.61 4.21 1.43
N ALA A 100 15.87 4.55 1.75
CA ALA A 100 17.01 3.95 1.10
C ALA A 100 17.07 2.43 1.35
N ILE A 101 17.47 1.69 0.31
CA ILE A 101 17.76 0.25 0.39
C ILE A 101 19.12 0.07 1.06
N LYS A 102 19.26 -0.96 1.88
CA LYS A 102 20.55 -1.36 2.48
C LYS A 102 21.64 -1.45 1.41
N PRO A 103 22.81 -0.81 1.60
CA PRO A 103 23.90 -0.90 0.64
C PRO A 103 24.36 -2.35 0.36
N SER A 104 24.31 -3.22 1.39
CA SER A 104 24.61 -4.65 1.24
C SER A 104 23.69 -5.35 0.24
N VAL A 105 22.38 -5.03 0.24
CA VAL A 105 21.39 -5.60 -0.69
C VAL A 105 21.61 -5.10 -2.12
N LEU A 106 22.03 -3.84 -2.28
CA LEU A 106 22.34 -3.30 -3.61
C LEU A 106 23.60 -3.95 -4.20
N ALA A 107 24.59 -4.27 -3.34
CA ALA A 107 25.83 -4.95 -3.74
C ALA A 107 25.61 -6.45 -3.99
N ASP A 108 24.82 -7.11 -3.13
CA ASP A 108 24.49 -8.53 -3.22
C ASP A 108 23.05 -8.75 -2.68
N PRO A 109 22.07 -8.98 -3.56
CA PRO A 109 20.69 -9.24 -3.16
C PRO A 109 20.51 -10.47 -2.25
N THR A 110 21.47 -11.39 -2.23
CA THR A 110 21.44 -12.60 -1.38
C THR A 110 21.98 -12.36 0.03
N SER A 111 22.54 -11.17 0.30
CA SER A 111 23.13 -10.80 1.60
C SER A 111 22.13 -10.71 2.74
N VAL A 112 20.82 -10.67 2.45
CA VAL A 112 19.73 -10.58 3.44
C VAL A 112 18.78 -11.74 3.27
N HIS A 113 18.59 -12.48 4.36
CA HIS A 113 17.56 -13.52 4.40
C HIS A 113 16.19 -12.89 4.58
N ILE A 114 15.30 -13.09 3.60
CA ILE A 114 13.90 -12.69 3.65
C ILE A 114 13.07 -13.88 4.08
N ASP A 115 12.30 -13.72 5.18
CA ASP A 115 11.36 -14.74 5.60
C ASP A 115 10.27 -14.93 4.52
N SER A 116 10.20 -16.11 3.94
CA SER A 116 9.22 -16.46 2.90
C SER A 116 7.76 -16.36 3.35
N LYS A 117 7.51 -16.33 4.66
CA LYS A 117 6.18 -16.16 5.26
C LYS A 117 5.83 -14.68 5.49
N SER A 118 6.76 -13.75 5.25
CA SER A 118 6.49 -12.34 5.47
C SER A 118 5.57 -11.78 4.39
N SER A 119 4.52 -11.07 4.83
CA SER A 119 3.66 -10.27 3.95
C SER A 119 4.32 -8.96 3.50
N THR A 120 5.44 -8.58 4.13
CA THR A 120 6.17 -7.35 3.86
C THR A 120 7.66 -7.60 3.62
N PRO A 121 8.04 -8.29 2.52
CA PRO A 121 9.44 -8.66 2.26
C PRO A 121 10.39 -7.45 2.19
N LEU A 122 9.89 -6.29 1.79
CA LEU A 122 10.70 -5.05 1.75
C LEU A 122 11.15 -4.57 3.13
N SER A 123 10.48 -4.97 4.20
CA SER A 123 10.88 -4.68 5.59
C SER A 123 12.29 -5.20 5.93
N PHE A 124 12.75 -6.24 5.25
CA PHE A 124 14.06 -6.86 5.49
C PHE A 124 15.20 -6.15 4.79
N VAL A 125 14.93 -5.43 3.71
CA VAL A 125 15.94 -4.79 2.86
C VAL A 125 16.14 -3.30 3.16
N ILE A 126 15.41 -2.76 4.15
CA ILE A 126 15.43 -1.35 4.54
C ILE A 126 15.85 -1.26 6.01
N GLU A 127 16.74 -0.30 6.33
CA GLU A 127 17.15 -0.02 7.71
C GLU A 127 16.13 0.90 8.41
N SER A 128 16.03 0.79 9.74
CA SER A 128 15.22 1.70 10.56
C SER A 128 15.64 3.16 10.40
N SER A 129 16.93 3.43 10.27
CA SER A 129 17.47 4.77 10.02
C SER A 129 16.98 5.38 8.72
N ALA A 130 16.79 4.59 7.65
CA ALA A 130 16.28 5.08 6.38
C ALA A 130 14.80 5.53 6.50
N PHE A 131 14.01 4.86 7.34
CA PHE A 131 12.66 5.34 7.70
C PHE A 131 12.74 6.64 8.49
N ASP A 132 13.61 6.73 9.48
CA ASP A 132 13.77 7.97 10.27
C ASP A 132 14.21 9.15 9.42
N GLU A 133 15.10 8.95 8.43
CA GLU A 133 15.52 9.98 7.48
C GLU A 133 14.38 10.50 6.63
N VAL A 134 13.56 9.59 6.08
CA VAL A 134 12.38 9.95 5.29
C VAL A 134 11.38 10.76 6.12
N LEU A 135 11.13 10.34 7.35
CA LEU A 135 10.23 11.05 8.27
C LEU A 135 10.78 12.42 8.68
N LYS A 136 12.09 12.51 8.95
CA LYS A 136 12.78 13.75 9.27
C LYS A 136 12.76 14.76 8.11
N ALA A 137 12.83 14.26 6.87
CA ALA A 137 12.73 15.09 5.66
C ALA A 137 11.30 15.64 5.42
N ASN A 138 10.28 15.08 6.11
CA ASN A 138 8.87 15.43 5.95
C ASN A 138 8.21 15.75 7.32
N PRO A 139 8.73 16.75 8.06
CA PRO A 139 8.32 17.02 9.44
C PRO A 139 6.90 17.57 9.58
N ASP A 140 6.33 18.06 8.49
CA ASP A 140 4.95 18.57 8.41
C ASP A 140 3.90 17.45 8.26
N CYS A 141 4.32 16.20 8.03
CA CYS A 141 3.42 15.07 7.96
C CYS A 141 3.18 14.48 9.36
N ASP A 142 1.94 14.49 9.81
CA ASP A 142 1.54 13.95 11.12
C ASP A 142 1.06 12.48 11.04
N LEU A 143 0.92 11.94 9.84
CA LEU A 143 0.59 10.55 9.55
C LEU A 143 1.54 9.98 8.49
N ALA A 144 2.11 8.81 8.76
CA ALA A 144 2.88 8.02 7.81
C ALA A 144 2.10 6.75 7.44
N VAL A 145 1.77 6.59 6.15
CA VAL A 145 1.12 5.38 5.62
C VAL A 145 2.17 4.54 4.91
N SER A 146 2.52 3.38 5.48
CA SER A 146 3.48 2.49 4.84
C SER A 146 2.79 1.46 3.95
N LEU A 147 3.18 1.45 2.67
CA LEU A 147 2.77 0.46 1.68
C LEU A 147 3.68 -0.78 1.64
N ILE A 148 4.76 -0.75 2.43
CA ILE A 148 5.84 -1.75 2.41
C ILE A 148 6.09 -2.41 3.76
N GLY A 149 5.26 -2.12 4.77
CA GLY A 149 5.44 -2.55 6.16
C GLY A 149 6.37 -1.62 6.95
N LEU A 150 6.80 -2.08 8.11
CA LEU A 150 7.77 -1.41 8.99
C LEU A 150 9.12 -2.16 8.90
N PRO A 151 10.25 -1.51 9.18
CA PRO A 151 11.56 -2.19 9.16
C PRO A 151 11.64 -3.28 10.24
N VAL A 152 12.31 -4.40 9.95
CA VAL A 152 12.43 -5.53 10.90
C VAL A 152 13.13 -5.14 12.20
N ASN A 153 14.01 -4.14 12.18
CA ASN A 153 14.64 -3.59 13.37
C ASN A 153 13.83 -2.44 13.98
N LEU A 154 12.51 -2.63 14.15
CA LEU A 154 11.58 -1.59 14.58
C LEU A 154 11.98 -0.92 15.89
N SER A 155 12.54 -1.68 16.83
CA SER A 155 13.04 -1.16 18.11
C SER A 155 14.17 -0.13 17.99
N SER A 156 14.89 -0.12 16.87
CA SER A 156 15.95 0.86 16.57
C SER A 156 15.42 2.11 15.86
N MET A 157 14.14 2.14 15.46
CA MET A 157 13.55 3.27 14.76
C MET A 157 13.18 4.38 15.75
N ALA A 158 13.88 5.54 15.65
CA ALA A 158 13.68 6.66 16.57
C ALA A 158 12.24 7.19 16.54
N ALA A 159 11.64 7.32 15.36
CA ALA A 159 10.27 7.78 15.19
C ALA A 159 9.24 6.83 15.82
N TRP A 160 9.53 5.52 15.87
CA TRP A 160 8.66 4.54 16.53
C TRP A 160 8.69 4.70 18.04
N ASN A 161 9.86 4.91 18.61
CA ASN A 161 10.09 4.99 20.06
C ASN A 161 9.68 6.35 20.64
N LYS A 162 9.58 7.39 19.81
CA LYS A 162 9.21 8.73 20.24
C LYS A 162 7.68 8.84 20.41
N SER A 163 7.21 9.50 21.47
CA SER A 163 5.81 9.87 21.63
C SER A 163 5.37 10.94 20.63
N GLY A 164 4.09 10.91 20.23
CA GLY A 164 3.52 11.89 19.30
C GLY A 164 3.74 11.56 17.82
N PRO A 165 3.53 12.55 16.94
CA PRO A 165 3.63 12.40 15.50
C PRO A 165 5.04 12.03 15.01
N PRO A 166 5.12 11.36 13.83
CA PRO A 166 3.99 10.86 13.06
C PRO A 166 3.39 9.60 13.68
N ARG A 167 2.07 9.44 13.50
CA ARG A 167 1.40 8.15 13.70
C ARG A 167 1.58 7.30 12.45
N PHE A 168 1.46 5.97 12.58
CA PHE A 168 1.62 5.07 11.47
C PHE A 168 0.29 4.41 11.09
N ALA A 169 0.11 4.18 9.78
CA ALA A 169 -0.93 3.31 9.27
C ALA A 169 -0.31 2.33 8.26
N LEU A 170 -0.82 1.10 8.22
CA LEU A 170 -0.16 0.01 7.54
C LEU A 170 -1.08 -0.69 6.54
N LEU A 171 -0.53 -1.02 5.38
CA LEU A 171 -1.18 -1.88 4.40
C LEU A 171 -0.65 -3.31 4.54
N LEU A 172 -1.53 -4.26 4.89
CA LEU A 172 -1.25 -5.70 4.98
C LEU A 172 0.06 -5.99 5.76
N PRO A 173 0.19 -5.52 7.00
CA PRO A 173 1.45 -5.61 7.75
C PRO A 173 1.82 -7.04 8.12
N ASP A 174 3.12 -7.29 8.24
CA ASP A 174 3.64 -8.41 8.99
C ASP A 174 3.67 -8.01 10.49
N TRP A 175 2.70 -8.49 11.24
CA TRP A 175 2.53 -8.13 12.64
C TRP A 175 3.67 -8.60 13.54
N ARG A 176 4.38 -9.66 13.15
CA ARG A 176 5.53 -10.21 13.89
C ARG A 176 6.66 -9.18 14.05
N ILE A 177 6.73 -8.20 13.15
CA ILE A 177 7.67 -7.08 13.25
C ILE A 177 7.34 -6.17 14.43
N ILE A 178 6.05 -6.03 14.77
CA ILE A 178 5.61 -5.19 15.90
C ILE A 178 5.77 -5.95 17.22
N GLY A 179 5.63 -7.26 17.20
CA GLY A 179 5.84 -8.13 18.35
C GLY A 179 4.66 -9.04 18.64
N ASP A 180 4.44 -9.34 19.91
CA ASP A 180 3.35 -10.17 20.39
C ASP A 180 2.00 -9.41 20.44
N ALA A 181 0.94 -10.10 20.90
CA ALA A 181 -0.40 -9.52 21.04
C ALA A 181 -0.41 -8.24 21.89
N ALA A 182 0.35 -8.22 22.98
CA ALA A 182 0.43 -7.06 23.87
C ALA A 182 1.15 -5.89 23.18
N GLY A 183 2.23 -6.15 22.47
CA GLY A 183 2.96 -5.15 21.68
C GLY A 183 2.08 -4.51 20.62
N ILE A 184 1.30 -5.33 19.88
CA ILE A 184 0.37 -4.83 18.86
C ILE A 184 -0.73 -3.97 19.49
N GLN A 185 -1.37 -4.45 20.57
CA GLN A 185 -2.41 -3.69 21.29
C GLN A 185 -1.86 -2.38 21.85
N ASN A 186 -0.67 -2.40 22.44
CA ASN A 186 -0.01 -1.22 22.97
C ASN A 186 0.31 -0.19 21.88
N ALA A 187 0.72 -0.62 20.68
CA ALA A 187 0.97 0.28 19.55
C ALA A 187 -0.29 1.03 19.11
N PHE A 188 -1.46 0.40 19.16
CA PHE A 188 -2.74 1.07 18.94
C PHE A 188 -3.17 1.94 20.11
N ALA A 189 -3.07 1.43 21.36
CA ALA A 189 -3.48 2.15 22.55
C ALA A 189 -2.66 3.43 22.79
N SER A 190 -1.36 3.40 22.49
CA SER A 190 -0.48 4.58 22.54
C SER A 190 -0.72 5.58 21.41
N GLY A 191 -1.55 5.23 20.42
CA GLY A 191 -1.76 6.03 19.22
C GLY A 191 -0.60 6.01 18.22
N LYS A 192 0.43 5.17 18.43
CA LYS A 192 1.53 5.00 17.49
C LYS A 192 1.03 4.37 16.19
N LEU A 193 0.16 3.37 16.26
CA LEU A 193 -0.63 2.87 15.14
C LEU A 193 -2.00 3.54 15.11
N ALA A 194 -2.30 4.16 13.99
CA ALA A 194 -3.58 4.81 13.73
C ALA A 194 -4.59 3.86 13.07
N GLY A 195 -4.11 2.90 12.28
CA GLY A 195 -4.94 1.93 11.59
C GLY A 195 -4.11 0.97 10.73
N ALA A 196 -4.68 -0.15 10.38
CA ALA A 196 -4.13 -1.06 9.40
C ALA A 196 -5.24 -1.71 8.59
N VAL A 197 -4.98 -1.98 7.31
CA VAL A 197 -5.82 -2.85 6.48
C VAL A 197 -5.26 -4.26 6.53
N VAL A 198 -6.11 -5.22 6.76
CA VAL A 198 -5.79 -6.65 6.70
C VAL A 198 -6.82 -7.39 5.87
N THR A 199 -6.48 -8.59 5.40
CA THR A 199 -7.45 -9.48 4.78
C THR A 199 -8.43 -9.97 5.84
N ARG A 200 -9.73 -9.90 5.57
CA ARG A 200 -10.78 -10.38 6.48
C ARG A 200 -10.68 -11.89 6.71
N PRO A 201 -10.81 -12.37 7.95
CA PRO A 201 -10.88 -13.80 8.25
C PRO A 201 -12.00 -14.49 7.46
N GLY A 202 -11.70 -15.65 6.86
CA GLY A 202 -12.70 -16.45 6.14
C GLY A 202 -13.17 -15.92 4.80
N SER A 203 -12.62 -14.80 4.29
CA SER A 203 -12.91 -14.35 2.93
C SER A 203 -12.29 -15.32 1.93
N ALA A 204 -13.14 -15.89 1.03
CA ALA A 204 -12.66 -16.71 -0.07
C ALA A 204 -11.93 -15.86 -1.11
N GLU A 205 -10.94 -16.44 -1.81
CA GLU A 205 -10.24 -15.74 -2.91
C GLU A 205 -11.18 -15.25 -4.01
N ASN A 206 -12.29 -15.95 -4.21
CA ASN A 206 -13.32 -15.63 -5.20
C ASN A 206 -14.41 -14.66 -4.69
N SER A 207 -14.34 -14.21 -3.43
CA SER A 207 -15.28 -13.20 -2.92
C SER A 207 -15.02 -11.84 -3.57
N ASP A 208 -16.06 -11.00 -3.62
CA ASP A 208 -15.89 -9.60 -4.01
C ASP A 208 -14.77 -9.00 -3.16
N PHE A 209 -13.75 -8.43 -3.80
CA PHE A 209 -12.60 -7.85 -3.12
C PHE A 209 -13.00 -6.78 -2.10
N LYS A 210 -14.16 -6.12 -2.26
CA LYS A 210 -14.73 -5.20 -1.29
C LYS A 210 -15.05 -5.84 0.06
N GLN A 211 -15.28 -7.14 0.08
CA GLN A 211 -15.57 -7.89 1.30
C GLN A 211 -14.31 -8.53 1.91
N ARG A 212 -13.17 -8.50 1.20
CA ARG A 212 -11.93 -9.16 1.62
C ARG A 212 -11.17 -8.41 2.69
N TYR A 213 -11.38 -7.12 2.84
CA TYR A 213 -10.55 -6.28 3.70
C TYR A 213 -11.27 -5.85 4.97
N LEU A 214 -10.49 -5.66 6.02
CA LEU A 214 -10.93 -5.20 7.33
C LEU A 214 -9.94 -4.14 7.83
N ILE A 215 -10.47 -3.06 8.41
CA ILE A 215 -9.67 -2.08 9.14
C ILE A 215 -9.47 -2.55 10.57
N ILE A 216 -8.20 -2.67 10.97
CA ILE A 216 -7.81 -2.85 12.36
C ILE A 216 -7.49 -1.50 12.97
N ASN A 217 -8.02 -1.25 14.14
CA ASN A 217 -7.83 -0.02 14.90
C ASN A 217 -7.87 -0.32 16.42
N SER A 218 -7.73 0.72 17.25
CA SER A 218 -7.73 0.58 18.70
C SER A 218 -9.00 -0.06 19.29
N ASN A 219 -10.15 0.07 18.60
CA ASN A 219 -11.43 -0.42 19.10
C ASN A 219 -11.63 -1.92 18.86
N ASN A 220 -11.00 -2.48 17.80
CA ASN A 220 -11.24 -3.86 17.40
C ASN A 220 -10.02 -4.78 17.41
N VAL A 221 -8.82 -4.23 17.64
CA VAL A 221 -7.56 -5.02 17.59
C VAL A 221 -7.58 -6.18 18.58
N GLY A 222 -8.01 -5.96 19.83
CA GLY A 222 -8.05 -7.02 20.87
C GLY A 222 -9.00 -8.15 20.49
N GLU A 223 -10.20 -7.82 20.04
CA GLU A 223 -11.18 -8.80 19.58
C GLU A 223 -10.70 -9.57 18.34
N THR A 224 -10.08 -8.87 17.39
CA THR A 224 -9.59 -9.49 16.15
C THR A 224 -8.44 -10.45 16.44
N ILE A 225 -7.52 -10.09 17.34
CA ILE A 225 -6.44 -10.98 17.81
C ILE A 225 -7.04 -12.21 18.47
N GLY A 226 -8.00 -12.04 19.40
CA GLY A 226 -8.63 -13.16 20.09
C GLY A 226 -9.35 -14.13 19.16
N ARG A 227 -9.98 -13.63 18.07
CA ARG A 227 -10.67 -14.48 17.08
C ARG A 227 -9.74 -15.16 16.06
N SER A 228 -8.59 -14.59 15.78
CA SER A 228 -7.70 -15.05 14.71
C SER A 228 -6.23 -14.77 15.01
N PRO A 229 -5.66 -15.32 16.12
CA PRO A 229 -4.29 -15.03 16.55
C PRO A 229 -3.24 -15.40 15.49
N GLN A 230 -3.46 -16.48 14.75
CA GLN A 230 -2.56 -16.95 13.70
C GLN A 230 -2.33 -15.91 12.57
N ARG A 231 -3.24 -14.95 12.37
CA ARG A 231 -3.07 -13.87 11.38
C ARG A 231 -2.11 -12.79 11.86
N PHE A 232 -1.89 -12.75 13.15
CA PHE A 232 -0.92 -11.85 13.77
C PHE A 232 0.43 -12.53 13.99
N GLY A 233 0.57 -13.78 13.53
CA GLY A 233 1.78 -14.58 13.75
C GLY A 233 1.94 -15.07 15.19
N LEU A 234 0.82 -15.16 15.91
CA LEU A 234 0.71 -15.52 17.34
C LEU A 234 0.30 -16.97 17.51
#